data_0411355ae16cb0e97f10dd30b3401b02
#
_entry.id   0411355ae16cb0e97f10dd30b3401b02
#
_cell.length_a   1.000
_cell.length_b   1.000
_cell.length_c   1.000
_cell.angle_alpha   90.00
_cell.angle_beta   90.00
_cell.angle_gamma   90.00
#
_symmetry.space_group_name_H-M   'P 1'
#
loop_
_entity.id
_entity.type
_entity.pdbx_description
1 polymer ?
#
loop_
_entity_poly.entity_id
_entity_poly.type
_entity_poly.pdbx_seq_one_letter_code
_entity_poly.pdbx_strand_id
1 'polypeptide(L)'
;MSPLDQLWERYAAQVPYARTFVQLAKGQFKNDHVAFRSLDLRPIARVFEDLGWKRAGEYDFPETHLNAIHLSKPGEPRVFVSELRVAELSPRAREILEQLPPDPPYDGTAGWFRGPDLRPGEKELLELERESQYGAWLLLFGREVNHFTASVPDVELWQERMRGAGIPMKDEIEGAPGAGLRQTATKAALRRVKLRERERDWPYAYLEIAERNGGFDGFVAAQARQLFEMTKR
;
A
#
# COMPACT_ATOMS: atom_id res chain seq x y z
N MET A 1 6.34 1.57 21.85
CA MET A 1 5.55 1.32 20.62
C MET A 1 6.50 1.49 19.44
N SER A 2 6.66 0.48 18.61
CA SER A 2 7.53 0.56 17.44
C SER A 2 6.96 1.57 16.41
N PRO A 3 7.78 2.06 15.45
CA PRO A 3 7.25 2.89 14.35
C PRO A 3 6.14 2.19 13.56
N LEU A 4 6.24 0.87 13.36
CA LEU A 4 5.20 0.10 12.65
C LEU A 4 3.90 0.01 13.45
N ASP A 5 3.95 -0.10 14.80
CA ASP A 5 2.76 -0.07 15.64
C ASP A 5 2.03 1.27 15.53
N GLN A 6 2.78 2.38 15.54
CA GLN A 6 2.21 3.72 15.39
C GLN A 6 1.58 3.92 13.99
N LEU A 7 2.22 3.39 12.95
CA LEU A 7 1.65 3.39 11.60
C LEU A 7 0.38 2.55 11.53
N TRP A 8 0.36 1.37 12.16
CA TRP A 8 -0.82 0.51 12.24
C TRP A 8 -2.00 1.22 12.90
N GLU A 9 -1.80 1.85 14.05
CA GLU A 9 -2.88 2.56 14.75
C GLU A 9 -3.49 3.68 13.89
N ARG A 10 -2.65 4.45 13.21
CA ARG A 10 -3.11 5.51 12.30
C ARG A 10 -3.86 4.95 11.09
N TYR A 11 -3.34 3.87 10.52
CA TYR A 11 -3.95 3.18 9.39
C TYR A 11 -5.29 2.55 9.79
N ALA A 12 -5.36 1.82 10.90
CA ALA A 12 -6.58 1.17 11.39
C ALA A 12 -7.68 2.18 11.79
N ALA A 13 -7.31 3.42 12.11
CA ALA A 13 -8.27 4.48 12.33
C ALA A 13 -8.98 4.95 11.04
N GLN A 14 -8.35 4.74 9.87
CA GLN A 14 -8.84 5.21 8.57
C GLN A 14 -9.34 4.08 7.67
N VAL A 15 -8.96 2.83 7.96
CA VAL A 15 -9.36 1.62 7.22
C VAL A 15 -10.23 0.75 8.14
N PRO A 16 -11.55 0.91 8.12
CA PRO A 16 -12.47 0.21 9.05
C PRO A 16 -12.32 -1.31 9.02
N TYR A 17 -11.99 -1.86 7.85
CA TYR A 17 -11.80 -3.30 7.65
C TYR A 17 -10.66 -3.88 8.51
N ALA A 18 -9.62 -3.09 8.80
CA ALA A 18 -8.52 -3.49 9.66
C ALA A 18 -8.99 -3.78 11.09
N ARG A 19 -9.85 -2.93 11.65
CA ARG A 19 -10.43 -3.15 12.98
C ARG A 19 -11.37 -4.34 13.02
N THR A 20 -12.22 -4.50 12.00
CA THR A 20 -13.11 -5.67 11.89
C THR A 20 -12.29 -6.96 11.79
N PHE A 21 -11.20 -6.97 11.02
CA PHE A 21 -10.29 -8.12 10.96
C PHE A 21 -9.74 -8.47 12.35
N VAL A 22 -9.25 -7.50 13.12
CA VAL A 22 -8.71 -7.73 14.48
C VAL A 22 -9.78 -8.30 15.41
N GLN A 23 -11.03 -7.86 15.30
CA GLN A 23 -12.15 -8.41 16.06
C GLN A 23 -12.41 -9.87 15.68
N LEU A 24 -12.45 -10.20 14.37
CA LEU A 24 -12.60 -11.58 13.88
C LEU A 24 -11.44 -12.48 14.32
N ALA A 25 -10.24 -11.92 14.43
CA ALA A 25 -9.02 -12.59 14.90
C ALA A 25 -8.90 -12.61 16.43
N LYS A 26 -9.96 -12.25 17.18
CA LYS A 26 -9.97 -12.20 18.65
C LYS A 26 -8.84 -11.36 19.24
N GLY A 27 -8.57 -10.22 18.64
CA GLY A 27 -7.51 -9.30 19.05
C GLY A 27 -6.11 -9.66 18.55
N GLN A 28 -5.94 -10.75 17.80
CA GLN A 28 -4.65 -11.15 17.24
C GLN A 28 -4.45 -10.52 15.86
N PHE A 29 -3.34 -9.84 15.66
CA PHE A 29 -2.91 -9.36 14.38
C PHE A 29 -1.42 -9.66 14.20
N LYS A 30 -1.12 -10.53 13.25
CA LYS A 30 0.26 -10.80 12.83
C LYS A 30 0.47 -10.09 11.50
N ASN A 31 1.29 -9.04 11.51
CA ASN A 31 1.65 -8.31 10.31
C ASN A 31 2.61 -9.15 9.45
N ASP A 32 2.25 -9.41 8.21
CA ASP A 32 3.11 -10.05 7.21
C ASP A 32 4.03 -8.99 6.56
N HIS A 33 3.44 -7.92 6.08
CA HIS A 33 4.17 -6.79 5.51
C HIS A 33 3.34 -5.50 5.53
N VAL A 34 4.04 -4.39 5.35
CA VAL A 34 3.47 -3.07 5.09
C VAL A 34 3.97 -2.55 3.76
N ALA A 35 3.11 -1.89 3.00
CA ALA A 35 3.46 -1.38 1.68
C ALA A 35 3.28 0.13 1.54
N PHE A 36 4.23 0.72 0.84
CA PHE A 36 4.29 2.15 0.53
C PHE A 36 4.41 2.38 -0.97
N ARG A 37 3.91 3.53 -1.40
CA ARG A 37 4.08 4.07 -2.75
C ARG A 37 4.95 5.32 -2.69
N SER A 38 5.72 5.58 -3.74
CA SER A 38 6.59 6.76 -3.81
C SER A 38 6.88 7.21 -5.25
N LEU A 39 7.41 8.42 -5.40
CA LEU A 39 8.10 8.87 -6.62
C LEU A 39 9.61 8.60 -6.56
N ASP A 40 10.12 8.34 -5.35
CA ASP A 40 11.50 7.94 -5.08
C ASP A 40 11.47 7.02 -3.85
N LEU A 41 11.83 5.76 -4.03
CA LEU A 41 11.77 4.78 -2.94
C LEU A 41 12.85 4.99 -1.87
N ARG A 42 13.93 5.73 -2.20
CA ARG A 42 15.11 5.89 -1.33
C ARG A 42 14.79 6.51 0.04
N PRO A 43 13.98 7.60 0.16
CA PRO A 43 13.66 8.17 1.46
C PRO A 43 12.97 7.19 2.39
N ILE A 44 11.95 6.46 1.89
CA ILE A 44 11.21 5.47 2.70
C ILE A 44 12.12 4.28 3.04
N ALA A 45 12.87 3.75 2.05
CA ALA A 45 13.80 2.64 2.27
C ALA A 45 14.84 2.99 3.35
N ARG A 46 15.41 4.20 3.29
CA ARG A 46 16.41 4.66 4.25
C ARG A 46 15.90 4.67 5.68
N VAL A 47 14.65 5.10 5.91
CA VAL A 47 14.04 5.07 7.24
C VAL A 47 14.09 3.65 7.83
N PHE A 48 13.71 2.64 7.05
CA PHE A 48 13.71 1.26 7.52
C PHE A 48 15.11 0.65 7.57
N GLU A 49 16.02 1.01 6.66
CA GLU A 49 17.43 0.60 6.71
C GLU A 49 18.10 1.11 8.00
N ASP A 50 17.88 2.36 8.38
CA ASP A 50 18.39 2.95 9.63
C ASP A 50 17.78 2.28 10.88
N LEU A 51 16.58 1.70 10.78
CA LEU A 51 15.92 0.90 11.81
C LEU A 51 16.35 -0.59 11.79
N GLY A 52 17.25 -0.99 10.89
CA GLY A 52 17.85 -2.31 10.82
C GLY A 52 17.21 -3.29 9.85
N TRP A 53 16.27 -2.86 8.99
CA TRP A 53 15.83 -3.67 7.84
C TRP A 53 16.91 -3.69 6.76
N LYS A 54 16.97 -4.75 5.97
CA LYS A 54 17.92 -4.91 4.84
C LYS A 54 17.14 -5.20 3.56
N ARG A 55 17.61 -4.68 2.44
CA ARG A 55 17.07 -5.04 1.12
C ARG A 55 17.19 -6.53 0.90
N ALA A 56 16.10 -7.16 0.49
CA ALA A 56 16.00 -8.61 0.33
C ALA A 56 15.44 -9.01 -1.06
N GLY A 57 14.90 -8.08 -1.83
CA GLY A 57 14.47 -8.32 -3.20
C GLY A 57 14.16 -7.05 -3.95
N GLU A 58 14.22 -7.16 -5.30
CA GLU A 58 13.92 -6.10 -6.25
C GLU A 58 12.93 -6.62 -7.29
N TYR A 59 12.02 -5.75 -7.74
CA TYR A 59 10.92 -6.12 -8.63
C TYR A 59 10.75 -5.04 -9.70
N ASP A 60 10.51 -5.49 -10.94
CA ASP A 60 10.21 -4.63 -12.08
C ASP A 60 8.80 -4.92 -12.62
N PHE A 61 8.04 -3.86 -12.86
CA PHE A 61 6.68 -3.89 -13.40
C PHE A 61 6.57 -2.94 -14.59
N PRO A 62 7.12 -3.32 -15.75
CA PRO A 62 7.23 -2.41 -16.90
C PRO A 62 5.86 -1.94 -17.42
N GLU A 63 4.83 -2.80 -17.36
CA GLU A 63 3.48 -2.47 -17.86
C GLU A 63 2.78 -1.38 -17.04
N THR A 64 3.19 -1.18 -15.79
CA THR A 64 2.63 -0.17 -14.89
C THR A 64 3.60 0.95 -14.57
N HIS A 65 4.77 0.96 -15.23
CA HIS A 65 5.85 1.92 -15.00
C HIS A 65 6.34 1.96 -13.55
N LEU A 66 6.40 0.78 -12.91
CA LEU A 66 6.82 0.70 -11.51
C LEU A 66 8.06 -0.18 -11.35
N ASN A 67 8.88 0.17 -10.39
CA ASN A 67 9.84 -0.71 -9.75
C ASN A 67 9.58 -0.75 -8.25
N ALA A 68 10.07 -1.78 -7.59
CA ALA A 68 9.89 -1.90 -6.16
C ALA A 68 11.04 -2.68 -5.52
N ILE A 69 11.18 -2.50 -4.22
CA ILE A 69 12.03 -3.30 -3.37
C ILE A 69 11.22 -3.85 -2.20
N HIS A 70 11.70 -4.93 -1.60
CA HIS A 70 11.29 -5.23 -0.26
C HIS A 70 12.49 -5.30 0.69
N LEU A 71 12.22 -4.92 1.93
CA LEU A 71 13.19 -4.99 3.00
C LEU A 71 12.69 -6.00 4.04
N SER A 72 13.63 -6.76 4.61
CA SER A 72 13.38 -7.76 5.64
C SER A 72 14.23 -7.50 6.87
N LYS A 73 13.69 -7.88 8.04
CA LYS A 73 14.40 -7.91 9.31
C LYS A 73 13.92 -9.12 10.10
N PRO A 74 14.80 -9.96 10.66
CA PRO A 74 14.40 -11.14 11.38
C PRO A 74 13.41 -10.84 12.51
N GLY A 75 12.28 -11.56 12.53
CA GLY A 75 11.23 -11.39 13.54
C GLY A 75 10.29 -10.19 13.32
N GLU A 76 10.51 -9.39 12.30
CA GLU A 76 9.71 -8.21 11.98
C GLU A 76 8.94 -8.39 10.66
N PRO A 77 7.86 -7.64 10.44
CA PRO A 77 7.16 -7.62 9.15
C PRO A 77 8.09 -7.13 8.02
N ARG A 78 7.82 -7.57 6.81
CA ARG A 78 8.51 -7.01 5.64
C ARG A 78 7.99 -5.62 5.34
N VAL A 79 8.84 -4.84 4.68
CA VAL A 79 8.47 -3.52 4.16
C VAL A 79 8.60 -3.56 2.65
N PHE A 80 7.50 -3.32 1.94
CA PHE A 80 7.48 -3.23 0.48
C PHE A 80 7.37 -1.77 0.07
N VAL A 81 8.28 -1.30 -0.77
CA VAL A 81 8.28 0.08 -1.27
C VAL A 81 8.33 0.04 -2.78
N SER A 82 7.32 0.60 -3.41
CA SER A 82 7.27 0.77 -4.87
C SER A 82 7.52 2.23 -5.27
N GLU A 83 7.99 2.41 -6.50
CA GLU A 83 8.33 3.70 -7.10
C GLU A 83 7.75 3.81 -8.49
N LEU A 84 7.16 4.97 -8.81
CA LEU A 84 6.67 5.29 -10.14
C LEU A 84 7.79 5.85 -11.01
N ARG A 85 8.04 5.23 -12.15
CA ARG A 85 9.00 5.72 -13.15
C ARG A 85 8.41 6.89 -13.91
N VAL A 86 8.42 8.06 -13.28
CA VAL A 86 7.79 9.29 -13.80
C VAL A 86 8.29 9.66 -15.20
N ALA A 87 9.55 9.38 -15.52
CA ALA A 87 10.14 9.67 -16.83
C ALA A 87 9.46 8.92 -18.00
N GLU A 88 8.78 7.81 -17.71
CA GLU A 88 8.05 6.98 -18.70
C GLU A 88 6.62 7.47 -18.95
N LEU A 89 6.12 8.44 -18.16
CA LEU A 89 4.79 9.01 -18.32
C LEU A 89 4.78 10.14 -19.36
N SER A 90 3.57 10.50 -19.80
CA SER A 90 3.36 11.64 -20.71
C SER A 90 3.89 12.95 -20.09
N PRO A 91 4.25 13.95 -20.92
CA PRO A 91 4.65 15.27 -20.43
C PRO A 91 3.60 15.88 -19.48
N ARG A 92 2.32 15.68 -19.77
CA ARG A 92 1.24 16.22 -18.95
C ARG A 92 1.14 15.55 -17.57
N ALA A 93 1.26 14.24 -17.53
CA ALA A 93 1.27 13.51 -16.25
C ALA A 93 2.48 13.92 -15.38
N ARG A 94 3.63 14.11 -15.99
CA ARG A 94 4.84 14.61 -15.30
C ARG A 94 4.63 15.99 -14.71
N GLU A 95 4.10 16.93 -15.50
CA GLU A 95 3.77 18.29 -15.06
C GLU A 95 2.82 18.28 -13.85
N ILE A 96 1.80 17.41 -13.86
CA ILE A 96 0.87 17.29 -12.73
C ILE A 96 1.59 16.76 -11.47
N LEU A 97 2.49 15.78 -11.63
CA LEU A 97 3.24 15.19 -10.52
C LEU A 97 4.31 16.15 -9.96
N GLU A 98 4.80 17.11 -10.72
CA GLU A 98 5.71 18.17 -10.24
C GLU A 98 5.09 19.07 -9.15
N GLN A 99 3.77 19.01 -8.95
CA GLN A 99 3.11 19.69 -7.84
C GLN A 99 3.43 19.04 -6.47
N LEU A 100 3.89 17.77 -6.46
CA LEU A 100 4.28 17.11 -5.23
C LEU A 100 5.57 17.74 -4.70
N PRO A 101 5.57 18.20 -3.44
CA PRO A 101 6.81 18.69 -2.85
C PRO A 101 7.79 17.51 -2.65
N PRO A 102 9.10 17.77 -2.67
CA PRO A 102 10.08 16.77 -2.32
C PRO A 102 9.87 16.28 -0.89
N ASP A 103 10.24 15.04 -0.63
CA ASP A 103 10.14 14.46 0.70
C ASP A 103 11.08 15.21 1.68
N PRO A 104 10.55 15.67 2.82
CA PRO A 104 11.40 16.28 3.85
C PRO A 104 12.30 15.20 4.48
N PRO A 105 13.40 15.59 5.14
CA PRO A 105 14.17 14.66 5.97
C PRO A 105 13.28 13.95 6.99
N TYR A 106 13.59 12.69 7.26
CA TYR A 106 12.86 11.92 8.28
C TYR A 106 13.03 12.56 9.67
N ASP A 107 11.92 12.79 10.34
CA ASP A 107 11.86 13.49 11.63
C ASP A 107 11.87 12.53 12.85
N GLY A 108 12.08 11.23 12.62
CA GLY A 108 12.08 10.22 13.68
C GLY A 108 10.69 9.76 14.13
N THR A 109 9.60 10.26 13.52
CA THR A 109 8.23 9.95 13.94
C THR A 109 7.40 9.27 12.84
N ALA A 110 6.38 8.52 13.26
CA ALA A 110 5.37 8.01 12.33
C ALA A 110 4.57 9.14 11.64
N GLY A 111 4.61 10.36 12.17
CA GLY A 111 4.02 11.56 11.56
C GLY A 111 4.62 11.94 10.22
N TRP A 112 5.86 11.54 9.96
CA TRP A 112 6.51 11.74 8.69
C TRP A 112 5.81 11.01 7.52
N PHE A 113 5.21 9.84 7.79
CA PHE A 113 4.43 9.07 6.82
C PHE A 113 3.03 9.67 6.65
N ARG A 114 2.93 10.76 5.94
CA ARG A 114 1.67 11.50 5.70
C ARG A 114 1.54 11.94 4.26
N GLY A 115 0.32 12.27 3.88
CA GLY A 115 0.02 12.91 2.59
C GLY A 115 0.66 14.30 2.48
N PRO A 116 0.79 14.81 1.24
CA PRO A 116 1.25 16.17 1.00
C PRO A 116 0.18 17.17 1.48
N ASP A 117 0.62 18.35 1.91
CA ASP A 117 -0.29 19.48 2.13
C ASP A 117 -0.59 20.15 0.78
N LEU A 118 -1.39 19.44 -0.03
CA LEU A 118 -1.71 19.80 -1.40
C LEU A 118 -3.22 19.67 -1.64
N ARG A 119 -3.76 20.58 -2.44
CA ARG A 119 -5.13 20.51 -2.97
C ARG A 119 -5.06 20.50 -4.50
N PRO A 120 -4.94 19.32 -5.13
CA PRO A 120 -4.90 19.25 -6.59
C PRO A 120 -6.24 19.68 -7.20
N GLY A 121 -6.21 20.18 -8.43
CA GLY A 121 -7.42 20.41 -9.20
C GLY A 121 -8.07 19.09 -9.58
N GLU A 122 -9.42 19.04 -9.52
CA GLU A 122 -10.16 17.82 -9.84
C GLU A 122 -9.88 17.34 -11.27
N LYS A 123 -9.83 18.26 -12.23
CA LYS A 123 -9.54 17.95 -13.63
C LYS A 123 -8.16 17.31 -13.79
N GLU A 124 -7.14 17.89 -13.18
CA GLU A 124 -5.75 17.40 -13.23
C GLU A 124 -5.65 16.02 -12.57
N LEU A 125 -6.29 15.83 -11.43
CA LEU A 125 -6.31 14.55 -10.71
C LEU A 125 -6.97 13.44 -11.56
N LEU A 126 -8.10 13.73 -12.21
CA LEU A 126 -8.79 12.77 -13.09
C LEU A 126 -8.02 12.49 -14.38
N GLU A 127 -7.31 13.47 -14.90
CA GLU A 127 -6.44 13.34 -16.06
C GLU A 127 -5.27 12.40 -15.73
N LEU A 128 -4.60 12.63 -14.60
CA LEU A 128 -3.52 11.77 -14.11
C LEU A 128 -4.00 10.35 -13.80
N GLU A 129 -5.19 10.18 -13.20
CA GLU A 129 -5.76 8.88 -12.86
C GLU A 129 -5.96 7.98 -14.10
N ARG A 130 -6.34 8.56 -15.24
CA ARG A 130 -6.52 7.79 -16.48
C ARG A 130 -5.23 7.19 -17.03
N GLU A 131 -4.12 7.84 -16.81
CA GLU A 131 -2.80 7.36 -17.22
C GLU A 131 -2.12 6.56 -16.10
N SER A 132 -2.14 7.09 -14.89
CA SER A 132 -1.53 6.49 -13.72
C SER A 132 -2.39 6.70 -12.47
N GLN A 133 -3.22 5.69 -12.13
CA GLN A 133 -3.94 5.71 -10.86
C GLN A 133 -2.97 5.72 -9.65
N TYR A 134 -1.77 5.17 -9.84
CA TYR A 134 -0.71 5.20 -8.84
C TYR A 134 -0.22 6.64 -8.59
N GLY A 135 0.04 7.41 -9.65
CA GLY A 135 0.41 8.81 -9.57
C GLY A 135 -0.68 9.67 -8.94
N ALA A 136 -1.96 9.44 -9.31
CA ALA A 136 -3.09 10.14 -8.71
C ALA A 136 -3.22 9.85 -7.21
N TRP A 137 -2.96 8.61 -6.79
CA TRP A 137 -2.92 8.24 -5.38
C TRP A 137 -1.81 8.98 -4.63
N LEU A 138 -0.60 9.05 -5.20
CA LEU A 138 0.52 9.79 -4.61
C LEU A 138 0.22 11.28 -4.46
N LEU A 139 -0.44 11.88 -5.44
CA LEU A 139 -0.82 13.29 -5.42
C LEU A 139 -1.73 13.63 -4.21
N LEU A 140 -2.51 12.66 -3.75
CA LEU A 140 -3.43 12.82 -2.62
C LEU A 140 -2.83 12.37 -1.29
N PHE A 141 -2.09 11.27 -1.28
CA PHE A 141 -1.74 10.56 -0.07
C PHE A 141 -0.22 10.45 0.19
N GLY A 142 0.60 10.76 -0.81
CA GLY A 142 2.06 10.83 -0.66
C GLY A 142 2.67 9.59 -0.01
N ARG A 143 3.31 9.78 1.14
CA ARG A 143 4.01 8.74 1.91
C ARG A 143 3.13 7.94 2.86
N GLU A 144 1.82 8.07 2.80
CA GLU A 144 0.94 7.27 3.67
C GLU A 144 1.06 5.77 3.37
N VAL A 145 0.67 4.96 4.32
CA VAL A 145 0.62 3.51 4.13
C VAL A 145 -0.45 3.17 3.09
N ASN A 146 -0.08 2.44 2.05
CA ASN A 146 -1.02 1.97 1.05
C ASN A 146 -1.82 0.77 1.58
N HIS A 147 -1.14 -0.22 2.19
CA HIS A 147 -1.80 -1.33 2.87
C HIS A 147 -0.92 -1.94 3.96
N PHE A 148 -1.58 -2.54 4.93
CA PHE A 148 -1.03 -3.57 5.80
C PHE A 148 -1.56 -4.92 5.35
N THR A 149 -0.77 -5.97 5.56
CA THR A 149 -1.13 -7.35 5.24
C THR A 149 -1.12 -8.20 6.48
N ALA A 150 -2.26 -8.81 6.78
CA ALA A 150 -2.36 -9.77 7.87
C ALA A 150 -1.88 -11.16 7.42
N SER A 151 -0.97 -11.77 8.17
CA SER A 151 -0.61 -13.18 7.99
C SER A 151 -1.73 -14.07 8.50
N VAL A 152 -2.22 -14.96 7.64
CA VAL A 152 -3.28 -15.92 7.96
C VAL A 152 -2.84 -17.35 7.61
N PRO A 153 -3.34 -18.38 8.34
CA PRO A 153 -2.98 -19.77 8.05
C PRO A 153 -3.71 -20.36 6.85
N ASP A 154 -4.83 -19.76 6.42
CA ASP A 154 -5.70 -20.22 5.34
C ASP A 154 -6.41 -18.98 4.75
N VAL A 155 -5.99 -18.58 3.57
CA VAL A 155 -6.48 -17.34 2.93
C VAL A 155 -7.93 -17.47 2.48
N GLU A 156 -8.38 -18.65 2.05
CA GLU A 156 -9.77 -18.91 1.62
C GLU A 156 -10.72 -18.80 2.79
N LEU A 157 -10.42 -19.49 3.88
CA LEU A 157 -11.21 -19.43 5.10
C LEU A 157 -11.33 -18.00 5.64
N TRP A 158 -10.24 -17.25 5.61
CA TRP A 158 -10.26 -15.86 6.09
C TRP A 158 -10.99 -14.92 5.15
N GLN A 159 -10.90 -15.12 3.82
CA GLN A 159 -11.69 -14.37 2.86
C GLN A 159 -13.20 -14.59 3.11
N GLU A 160 -13.62 -15.83 3.32
CA GLU A 160 -15.03 -16.16 3.64
C GLU A 160 -15.49 -15.52 4.94
N ARG A 161 -14.68 -15.60 6.01
CA ARG A 161 -14.98 -14.95 7.30
C ARG A 161 -15.15 -13.44 7.16
N MET A 162 -14.26 -12.79 6.41
CA MET A 162 -14.33 -11.35 6.18
C MET A 162 -15.57 -10.97 5.36
N ARG A 163 -15.90 -11.74 4.32
CA ARG A 163 -17.16 -11.56 3.56
C ARG A 163 -18.39 -11.75 4.44
N GLY A 164 -18.40 -12.77 5.28
CA GLY A 164 -19.47 -13.04 6.24
C GLY A 164 -19.66 -11.91 7.26
N ALA A 165 -18.61 -11.15 7.55
CA ALA A 165 -18.67 -9.94 8.38
C ALA A 165 -19.03 -8.67 7.58
N GLY A 166 -19.41 -8.79 6.31
CA GLY A 166 -19.82 -7.68 5.47
C GLY A 166 -18.65 -6.85 4.90
N ILE A 167 -17.41 -7.35 4.98
CA ILE A 167 -16.25 -6.66 4.41
C ILE A 167 -16.23 -6.91 2.89
N PRO A 168 -16.17 -5.86 2.06
CA PRO A 168 -16.08 -6.01 0.61
C PRO A 168 -14.69 -6.53 0.23
N MET A 169 -14.61 -7.81 -0.13
CA MET A 169 -13.37 -8.45 -0.57
C MET A 169 -13.24 -8.43 -2.10
N LYS A 170 -12.02 -8.53 -2.57
CA LYS A 170 -11.68 -8.94 -3.93
C LYS A 170 -12.20 -10.35 -4.17
N ASP A 171 -12.58 -10.69 -5.40
CA ASP A 171 -13.11 -12.02 -5.71
C ASP A 171 -12.00 -13.05 -5.84
N GLU A 172 -10.88 -12.68 -6.44
CA GLU A 172 -9.76 -13.57 -6.68
C GLU A 172 -8.86 -13.69 -5.45
N ILE A 173 -8.30 -14.89 -5.29
CA ILE A 173 -7.13 -15.17 -4.47
C ILE A 173 -5.95 -15.36 -5.44
N GLU A 174 -4.91 -14.58 -5.26
CA GLU A 174 -3.69 -14.66 -6.03
C GLU A 174 -2.81 -15.80 -5.51
N GLY A 175 -2.18 -16.53 -6.43
CA GLY A 175 -1.39 -17.72 -6.12
C GLY A 175 -2.21 -19.00 -6.10
N ALA A 176 -1.71 -20.03 -6.81
CA ALA A 176 -2.33 -21.37 -6.82
C ALA A 176 -2.26 -22.04 -5.45
N PRO A 177 -3.15 -22.99 -5.14
CA PRO A 177 -3.01 -23.82 -3.93
C PRO A 177 -1.60 -24.41 -3.81
N GLY A 178 -1.00 -24.27 -2.63
CA GLY A 178 0.38 -24.71 -2.37
C GLY A 178 1.49 -23.79 -2.88
N ALA A 179 1.17 -22.67 -3.52
CA ALA A 179 2.17 -21.65 -3.83
C ALA A 179 2.82 -21.09 -2.56
N GLY A 180 4.07 -20.64 -2.67
CA GLY A 180 4.80 -20.06 -1.54
C GLY A 180 4.14 -18.83 -0.93
N LEU A 181 3.38 -18.08 -1.74
CA LEU A 181 2.56 -16.93 -1.31
C LEU A 181 1.19 -17.03 -1.97
N ARG A 182 0.14 -16.90 -1.16
CA ARG A 182 -1.25 -16.74 -1.60
C ARG A 182 -1.85 -15.55 -0.88
N GLN A 183 -2.59 -14.70 -1.58
CA GLN A 183 -3.07 -13.47 -1.00
C GLN A 183 -4.37 -12.97 -1.65
N THR A 184 -5.12 -12.20 -0.91
CA THR A 184 -6.28 -11.43 -1.40
C THR A 184 -6.44 -10.17 -0.55
N ALA A 185 -7.33 -9.27 -0.96
CA ALA A 185 -7.48 -7.98 -0.30
C ALA A 185 -8.94 -7.55 -0.19
N THR A 186 -9.23 -6.64 0.73
CA THR A 186 -10.48 -5.90 0.75
C THR A 186 -10.52 -4.91 -0.41
N LYS A 187 -11.71 -4.45 -0.81
CA LYS A 187 -11.82 -3.21 -1.59
C LYS A 187 -11.16 -2.07 -0.82
N ALA A 188 -10.71 -1.04 -1.53
CA ALA A 188 -10.15 0.14 -0.86
C ALA A 188 -11.21 0.87 -0.01
N ALA A 189 -10.83 1.27 1.19
CA ALA A 189 -11.62 2.19 1.98
C ALA A 189 -11.63 3.57 1.30
N LEU A 190 -12.78 4.22 1.32
CA LEU A 190 -12.90 5.58 0.78
C LEU A 190 -12.48 6.59 1.84
N ARG A 191 -11.77 7.61 1.41
CA ARG A 191 -11.37 8.74 2.25
C ARG A 191 -11.78 10.06 1.61
N ARG A 192 -12.35 10.94 2.43
CA ARG A 192 -12.70 12.29 2.01
C ARG A 192 -11.43 13.10 1.76
N VAL A 193 -11.24 13.58 0.53
CA VAL A 193 -10.11 14.40 0.10
C VAL A 193 -10.57 15.79 -0.29
N LYS A 194 -9.71 16.78 -0.05
CA LYS A 194 -9.96 18.19 -0.40
C LYS A 194 -9.26 18.51 -1.71
N LEU A 195 -10.05 18.85 -2.71
CA LEU A 195 -9.57 19.37 -3.98
C LEU A 195 -9.71 20.90 -4.00
N ARG A 196 -9.18 21.55 -5.02
CA ARG A 196 -9.33 23.02 -5.17
C ARG A 196 -10.80 23.42 -5.29
N GLU A 197 -11.60 22.63 -6.01
CA GLU A 197 -12.98 22.96 -6.35
C GLU A 197 -13.99 22.44 -5.33
N ARG A 198 -13.72 21.28 -4.74
CA ARG A 198 -14.65 20.60 -3.82
C ARG A 198 -13.97 19.50 -3.01
N GLU A 199 -14.72 18.92 -2.08
CA GLU A 199 -14.36 17.65 -1.45
C GLU A 199 -15.03 16.48 -2.16
N ARG A 200 -14.35 15.34 -2.20
CA ARG A 200 -14.91 14.09 -2.71
C ARG A 200 -14.30 12.88 -2.04
N ASP A 201 -14.98 11.75 -2.12
CA ASP A 201 -14.43 10.47 -1.67
C ASP A 201 -13.51 9.87 -2.72
N TRP A 202 -12.36 9.35 -2.26
CA TRP A 202 -11.34 8.74 -3.10
C TRP A 202 -10.86 7.42 -2.52
N PRO A 203 -10.59 6.37 -3.34
CA PRO A 203 -10.02 5.13 -2.87
C PRO A 203 -8.66 5.39 -2.21
N TYR A 204 -8.54 5.02 -0.94
CA TYR A 204 -7.36 5.33 -0.13
C TYR A 204 -6.48 4.10 0.07
N ALA A 205 -6.88 3.21 0.96
CA ALA A 205 -6.06 2.09 1.41
C ALA A 205 -6.94 0.86 1.65
N TYR A 206 -6.35 -0.31 1.67
CA TYR A 206 -7.06 -1.59 1.81
C TYR A 206 -6.30 -2.51 2.76
N LEU A 207 -6.98 -3.47 3.35
CA LEU A 207 -6.34 -4.54 4.13
C LEU A 207 -6.12 -5.74 3.21
N GLU A 208 -4.89 -6.26 3.21
CA GLU A 208 -4.55 -7.51 2.56
C GLU A 208 -4.46 -8.64 3.59
N ILE A 209 -4.74 -9.85 3.18
CA ILE A 209 -4.45 -11.07 3.92
C ILE A 209 -3.57 -11.99 3.09
N ALA A 210 -2.57 -12.60 3.71
CA ALA A 210 -1.60 -13.45 3.04
C ALA A 210 -1.34 -14.76 3.80
N GLU A 211 -1.30 -15.84 3.04
CA GLU A 211 -0.87 -17.18 3.47
C GLU A 211 0.50 -17.46 2.88
N ARG A 212 1.48 -17.80 3.72
CA ARG A 212 2.81 -18.19 3.30
C ARG A 212 3.09 -19.64 3.57
N ASN A 213 3.61 -20.35 2.59
CA ASN A 213 3.91 -21.76 2.61
C ASN A 213 5.40 -22.02 2.37
N GLY A 214 5.92 -23.14 2.93
CA GLY A 214 7.27 -23.62 2.64
C GLY A 214 8.41 -22.67 3.02
N GLY A 215 8.18 -21.73 3.94
CA GLY A 215 9.20 -20.74 4.33
C GLY A 215 9.50 -19.68 3.28
N PHE A 216 8.63 -19.53 2.28
CA PHE A 216 8.79 -18.50 1.23
C PHE A 216 8.80 -17.09 1.84
N ASP A 217 9.86 -16.34 1.60
CA ASP A 217 10.11 -15.02 2.23
C ASP A 217 9.99 -13.82 1.28
N GLY A 218 9.83 -14.06 -0.02
CA GLY A 218 9.75 -13.02 -1.05
C GLY A 218 8.33 -12.59 -1.41
N PHE A 219 8.23 -11.91 -2.54
CA PHE A 219 6.99 -11.56 -3.22
C PHE A 219 7.00 -12.14 -4.64
N VAL A 220 5.82 -12.40 -5.19
CA VAL A 220 5.66 -12.90 -6.56
C VAL A 220 5.26 -11.74 -7.45
N ALA A 221 6.15 -11.32 -8.35
CA ALA A 221 5.93 -10.15 -9.21
C ALA A 221 4.59 -10.21 -10.00
N ALA A 222 4.22 -11.39 -10.50
CA ALA A 222 2.95 -11.56 -11.22
C ALA A 222 1.72 -11.30 -10.34
N GLN A 223 1.79 -11.57 -9.02
CA GLN A 223 0.71 -11.30 -8.06
C GLN A 223 0.67 -9.83 -7.67
N ALA A 224 1.82 -9.19 -7.48
CA ALA A 224 1.89 -7.78 -7.11
C ALA A 224 1.25 -6.83 -8.15
N ARG A 225 1.19 -7.23 -9.43
CA ARG A 225 0.53 -6.44 -10.48
C ARG A 225 -0.94 -6.14 -10.17
N GLN A 226 -1.68 -7.12 -9.69
CA GLN A 226 -3.11 -6.97 -9.41
C GLN A 226 -3.38 -6.14 -8.15
N LEU A 227 -2.43 -6.05 -7.22
CA LEU A 227 -2.56 -5.24 -6.01
C LEU A 227 -2.52 -3.74 -6.30
N PHE A 228 -1.80 -3.30 -7.32
CA PHE A 228 -1.79 -1.89 -7.70
C PHE A 228 -3.16 -1.38 -8.18
N GLU A 229 -4.06 -2.27 -8.60
CA GLU A 229 -5.40 -1.93 -9.08
C GLU A 229 -6.43 -1.72 -7.95
N MET A 230 -6.13 -2.12 -6.72
CA MET A 230 -7.09 -2.06 -5.60
C MET A 230 -7.56 -0.64 -5.26
N THR A 231 -6.81 0.37 -5.64
CA THR A 231 -7.18 1.79 -5.47
C THR A 231 -7.68 2.45 -6.75
N LYS A 232 -7.99 1.65 -7.79
CA LYS A 232 -8.65 2.12 -9.01
C LYS A 232 -10.12 2.38 -8.75
N ARG A 233 -10.68 3.45 -9.34
CA ARG A 233 -12.11 3.78 -9.27
C ARG A 233 -12.91 3.01 -10.28
#